data_e66f230b9ab42a0933f3fc93feb0d9e3
#
_entry.id   e66f230b9ab42a0933f3fc93feb0d9e3
#
_cell.length_a   1.000
_cell.length_b   1.000
_cell.length_c   1.000
_cell.angle_alpha   90.00
_cell.angle_beta   90.00
_cell.angle_gamma   90.00
#
_symmetry.space_group_name_H-M   'P 1'
#
loop_
_entity.id
_entity.type
_entity.pdbx_description
1 polymer ?
#
loop_
_entity_poly.entity_id
_entity_poly.type
_entity_poly.pdbx_seq_one_letter_code
_entity_poly.pdbx_strand_id
1 'polypeptide(L)'
;HIIIEAGYGLGEAIVSGKVTPDTYVVEKFHNKIINKRIAKQTWKFVRGKVGDTVKEDVATELVGEQKLNDEQIFEVADIGKNIEVHYDRPMDIEWCIEDGTVYVVQARPVTTLSSNGEKSGKQDTMAAEIKSEKILVKGLAASPGTASGRVKHVADEMNLEVIKKGDIMVTKMTTPDMVPAMTRAAAIVTDEGGMTCHAAIVARELGIPCVVGASDATNILKEGMLVTVEGRTGVVYEGEIAVKKKEESSCDSKTVKGFGMVAPVTGTKVYVNIGVPQKAEEYCGLPVSGVGLMRIEFLFTSYIQEHPLAMMEKGKSQELVDRLANGIAVVAKAFFPRPVILRTSDFKTNEYREMKGGEKYEPKESNPMIGWRGCSRYVSDSYREAFKLELKAIKKVREEMGLKNVMIMLPFVRTIEELKKITAMMTEVGLERNRDLKLYLMAEIPANIFMAAEFSDYCDGFSIGSNDLTQLTMGADRDSDVLGKMGYFDERNEAIKRAIQILITEAHKKGRTVSICGQAPSVYPEFTEFLVKAGIDSISLNPDTVMDTIPVIASAEQRLLLEAARKLKE
;
A
#
# COMPACT_ATOMS: atom_id res chain seq x y z
N HIS A 1 -18.90 -0.54 -16.07
CA HIS A 1 -20.06 0.00 -15.31
C HIS A 1 -19.66 1.29 -14.61
N ILE A 2 -20.65 2.13 -14.32
CA ILE A 2 -20.52 3.32 -13.48
C ILE A 2 -21.24 3.04 -12.18
N ILE A 3 -20.58 3.27 -11.06
CA ILE A 3 -21.17 3.15 -9.73
C ILE A 3 -21.41 4.56 -9.21
N ILE A 4 -22.63 4.88 -8.81
CA ILE A 4 -23.03 6.19 -8.29
C ILE A 4 -23.52 5.97 -6.86
N GLU A 5 -22.92 6.68 -5.91
CA GLU A 5 -23.33 6.71 -4.50
C GLU A 5 -23.95 8.08 -4.19
N ALA A 6 -25.15 8.11 -3.65
CA ALA A 6 -25.89 9.34 -3.37
C ALA A 6 -26.50 9.36 -1.97
N GLY A 7 -26.45 10.52 -1.32
CA GLY A 7 -27.05 10.77 -0.02
C GLY A 7 -27.53 12.21 0.12
N TYR A 8 -28.41 12.46 1.08
CA TYR A 8 -28.86 13.82 1.40
C TYR A 8 -27.80 14.59 2.17
N GLY A 9 -27.63 15.88 1.83
CA GLY A 9 -26.76 16.82 2.51
C GLY A 9 -25.33 16.83 1.98
N LEU A 10 -24.36 17.29 2.80
CA LEU A 10 -22.97 17.43 2.41
C LEU A 10 -22.28 16.05 2.26
N GLY A 11 -21.47 15.91 1.23
CA GLY A 11 -20.75 14.68 0.88
C GLY A 11 -19.86 14.11 1.99
N GLU A 12 -19.44 14.94 2.95
CA GLU A 12 -18.65 14.53 4.12
C GLU A 12 -19.26 13.34 4.87
N ALA A 13 -20.59 13.29 4.97
CA ALA A 13 -21.28 12.18 5.65
C ALA A 13 -21.11 10.84 4.93
N ILE A 14 -21.02 10.86 3.59
CA ILE A 14 -20.79 9.68 2.74
C ILE A 14 -19.32 9.29 2.78
N VAL A 15 -18.43 10.25 2.50
CA VAL A 15 -16.96 10.01 2.44
C VAL A 15 -16.42 9.51 3.78
N SER A 16 -16.89 10.07 4.90
CA SER A 16 -16.53 9.59 6.24
C SER A 16 -17.19 8.26 6.64
N GLY A 17 -18.08 7.70 5.78
CA GLY A 17 -18.80 6.47 6.06
C GLY A 17 -19.86 6.55 7.15
N LYS A 18 -20.22 7.76 7.61
CA LYS A 18 -21.18 7.99 8.70
C LYS A 18 -22.64 7.76 8.30
N VAL A 19 -22.92 7.70 7.01
CA VAL A 19 -24.22 7.32 6.44
C VAL A 19 -24.02 6.31 5.33
N THR A 20 -25.00 5.43 5.15
CA THR A 20 -25.02 4.51 4.01
C THR A 20 -25.71 5.19 2.84
N PRO A 21 -25.04 5.39 1.69
CA PRO A 21 -25.63 6.01 0.52
C PRO A 21 -26.55 5.06 -0.25
N ASP A 22 -27.43 5.60 -1.09
CA ASP A 22 -27.99 4.84 -2.19
C ASP A 22 -26.87 4.47 -3.18
N THR A 23 -26.97 3.30 -3.77
CA THR A 23 -26.00 2.84 -4.78
C THR A 23 -26.75 2.49 -6.07
N TYR A 24 -26.32 3.11 -7.17
CA TYR A 24 -26.84 2.86 -8.52
C TYR A 24 -25.72 2.33 -9.41
N VAL A 25 -25.99 1.29 -10.17
CA VAL A 25 -25.06 0.71 -11.13
C VAL A 25 -25.60 0.92 -12.53
N VAL A 26 -24.86 1.68 -13.35
CA VAL A 26 -25.24 2.02 -14.73
C VAL A 26 -24.28 1.35 -15.70
N GLU A 27 -24.82 0.73 -16.75
CA GLU A 27 -24.03 0.19 -17.84
C GLU A 27 -23.56 1.31 -18.76
N LYS A 28 -22.23 1.37 -19.05
CA LYS A 28 -21.61 2.47 -19.79
C LYS A 28 -22.10 2.62 -21.24
N PHE A 29 -22.33 1.49 -21.94
CA PHE A 29 -22.57 1.51 -23.38
C PHE A 29 -24.03 1.75 -23.77
N HIS A 30 -24.98 1.24 -22.99
CA HIS A 30 -26.40 1.30 -23.32
C HIS A 30 -27.20 2.23 -22.41
N ASN A 31 -26.55 2.97 -21.50
CA ASN A 31 -27.24 3.84 -20.54
C ASN A 31 -28.38 3.13 -19.81
N LYS A 32 -28.12 1.93 -19.29
CA LYS A 32 -29.12 1.13 -18.59
C LYS A 32 -28.78 1.01 -17.12
N ILE A 33 -29.71 1.32 -16.25
CA ILE A 33 -29.56 1.06 -14.82
C ILE A 33 -29.68 -0.45 -14.60
N ILE A 34 -28.61 -1.08 -14.11
CA ILE A 34 -28.54 -2.53 -13.88
C ILE A 34 -29.02 -2.85 -12.47
N ASN A 35 -28.67 -2.01 -11.49
CA ASN A 35 -29.02 -2.22 -10.09
C ASN A 35 -29.27 -0.89 -9.38
N LYS A 36 -30.25 -0.89 -8.46
CA LYS A 36 -30.54 0.19 -7.53
C LYS A 36 -30.62 -0.40 -6.13
N ARG A 37 -29.85 0.12 -5.22
CA ARG A 37 -29.94 -0.19 -3.79
C ARG A 37 -30.25 1.09 -3.04
N ILE A 38 -31.44 1.16 -2.45
CA ILE A 38 -31.88 2.32 -1.69
C ILE A 38 -31.60 2.09 -0.21
N ALA A 39 -30.93 3.03 0.42
CA ALA A 39 -30.54 2.99 1.83
C ALA A 39 -31.40 3.94 2.68
N LYS A 40 -31.61 3.57 3.94
CA LYS A 40 -32.26 4.47 4.91
C LYS A 40 -31.26 5.48 5.42
N GLN A 41 -31.57 6.75 5.28
CA GLN A 41 -30.76 7.85 5.82
C GLN A 41 -31.62 8.70 6.75
N THR A 42 -31.33 8.66 8.05
CA THR A 42 -32.12 9.34 9.09
C THR A 42 -31.64 10.75 9.40
N TRP A 43 -30.40 11.09 9.04
CA TRP A 43 -29.79 12.40 9.28
C TRP A 43 -28.82 12.78 8.14
N LYS A 44 -28.49 14.06 8.05
CA LYS A 44 -27.59 14.64 7.05
C LYS A 44 -26.72 15.73 7.66
N PHE A 45 -25.58 16.04 7.04
CA PHE A 45 -24.84 17.26 7.31
C PHE A 45 -25.35 18.39 6.41
N VAL A 46 -25.53 19.56 7.00
CA VAL A 46 -25.87 20.80 6.30
C VAL A 46 -24.94 21.93 6.72
N ARG A 47 -24.86 22.97 5.91
CA ARG A 47 -24.09 24.17 6.26
C ARG A 47 -24.88 25.02 7.25
N GLY A 48 -24.32 25.25 8.43
CA GLY A 48 -24.89 26.12 9.45
C GLY A 48 -24.81 27.61 9.08
N LYS A 49 -25.53 28.44 9.80
CA LYS A 49 -25.63 29.90 9.55
C LYS A 49 -24.27 30.65 9.68
N VAL A 50 -23.32 30.09 10.40
CA VAL A 50 -21.98 30.67 10.63
C VAL A 50 -20.92 30.00 9.76
N GLY A 51 -21.33 29.09 8.85
CA GLY A 51 -20.41 28.39 7.93
C GLY A 51 -19.86 27.06 8.48
N ASP A 52 -20.27 26.65 9.68
CA ASP A 52 -19.99 25.37 10.30
C ASP A 52 -20.83 24.23 9.70
N THR A 53 -20.40 22.99 9.90
CA THR A 53 -21.17 21.79 9.51
C THR A 53 -22.06 21.37 10.67
N VAL A 54 -23.36 21.33 10.45
CA VAL A 54 -24.37 20.98 11.45
C VAL A 54 -25.08 19.69 11.05
N LYS A 55 -25.35 18.84 12.03
CA LYS A 55 -26.16 17.64 11.86
C LYS A 55 -27.65 18.02 11.91
N GLU A 56 -28.42 17.58 10.91
CA GLU A 56 -29.86 17.79 10.79
C GLU A 56 -30.56 16.46 10.47
N ASP A 57 -31.71 16.22 11.06
CA ASP A 57 -32.50 15.02 10.75
C ASP A 57 -33.13 15.13 9.36
N VAL A 58 -33.17 14.00 8.64
CA VAL A 58 -33.87 13.88 7.36
C VAL A 58 -35.40 13.77 7.65
N ALA A 59 -36.21 14.47 6.88
CA ALA A 59 -37.64 14.39 7.01
C ALA A 59 -38.13 12.93 6.93
N THR A 60 -39.02 12.53 7.83
CA THR A 60 -39.44 11.13 8.02
C THR A 60 -39.94 10.50 6.72
N GLU A 61 -40.54 11.28 5.85
CA GLU A 61 -41.06 10.89 4.53
C GLU A 61 -39.94 10.52 3.54
N LEU A 62 -38.74 11.07 3.72
CA LEU A 62 -37.56 10.88 2.83
C LEU A 62 -36.58 9.82 3.31
N VAL A 63 -36.73 9.34 4.54
CA VAL A 63 -35.72 8.43 5.18
C VAL A 63 -35.41 7.18 4.37
N GLY A 64 -36.39 6.62 3.68
CA GLY A 64 -36.24 5.40 2.88
C GLY A 64 -36.47 5.61 1.38
N GLU A 65 -36.60 6.85 0.95
CA GLU A 65 -36.88 7.17 -0.45
C GLU A 65 -35.61 7.23 -1.29
N GLN A 66 -35.74 6.96 -2.58
CA GLN A 66 -34.66 7.06 -3.57
C GLN A 66 -34.16 8.51 -3.66
N LYS A 67 -32.85 8.73 -3.49
CA LYS A 67 -32.24 10.07 -3.43
C LYS A 67 -32.16 10.73 -4.81
N LEU A 68 -31.94 9.95 -5.88
CA LEU A 68 -31.90 10.44 -7.26
C LEU A 68 -32.99 9.82 -8.09
N ASN A 69 -33.71 10.61 -8.89
CA ASN A 69 -34.54 10.06 -9.94
C ASN A 69 -33.71 9.49 -11.10
N ASP A 70 -34.35 8.76 -12.03
CA ASP A 70 -33.63 8.09 -13.10
C ASP A 70 -32.95 9.05 -14.07
N GLU A 71 -33.51 10.23 -14.31
CA GLU A 71 -32.94 11.29 -15.13
C GLU A 71 -31.64 11.81 -14.52
N GLN A 72 -31.63 12.08 -13.21
CA GLN A 72 -30.44 12.51 -12.47
C GLN A 72 -29.36 11.42 -12.45
N ILE A 73 -29.73 10.14 -12.31
CA ILE A 73 -28.77 9.02 -12.38
C ILE A 73 -28.07 9.00 -13.74
N PHE A 74 -28.82 9.19 -14.82
CA PHE A 74 -28.22 9.22 -16.17
C PHE A 74 -27.39 10.46 -16.40
N GLU A 75 -27.81 11.62 -15.91
CA GLU A 75 -27.03 12.86 -16.00
C GLU A 75 -25.66 12.74 -15.32
N VAL A 76 -25.64 12.25 -14.08
CA VAL A 76 -24.39 12.00 -13.35
C VAL A 76 -23.53 10.95 -14.07
N ALA A 77 -24.16 9.89 -14.62
CA ALA A 77 -23.45 8.87 -15.38
C ALA A 77 -22.82 9.44 -16.66
N ASP A 78 -23.52 10.30 -17.38
CA ASP A 78 -23.01 10.92 -18.62
C ASP A 78 -21.88 11.92 -18.34
N ILE A 79 -21.98 12.69 -17.26
CA ILE A 79 -20.87 13.54 -16.79
C ILE A 79 -19.66 12.66 -16.45
N GLY A 80 -19.85 11.57 -15.73
CA GLY A 80 -18.79 10.62 -15.39
C GLY A 80 -18.11 10.02 -16.62
N LYS A 81 -18.86 9.67 -17.67
CA LYS A 81 -18.30 9.18 -18.94
C LYS A 81 -17.46 10.24 -19.64
N ASN A 82 -17.98 11.48 -19.69
CA ASN A 82 -17.27 12.57 -20.35
C ASN A 82 -15.96 12.89 -19.65
N ILE A 83 -15.92 12.83 -18.32
CA ILE A 83 -14.72 13.00 -17.53
C ILE A 83 -13.74 11.84 -17.78
N GLU A 84 -14.22 10.59 -17.78
CA GLU A 84 -13.39 9.42 -18.08
C GLU A 84 -12.78 9.49 -19.49
N VAL A 85 -13.56 9.89 -20.48
CA VAL A 85 -13.07 10.09 -21.87
C VAL A 85 -12.04 11.23 -21.92
N HIS A 86 -12.27 12.32 -21.19
CA HIS A 86 -11.36 13.47 -21.17
C HIS A 86 -9.99 13.10 -20.56
N TYR A 87 -9.97 12.31 -19.50
CA TYR A 87 -8.74 11.89 -18.82
C TYR A 87 -8.18 10.55 -19.31
N ASP A 88 -8.87 9.88 -20.26
CA ASP A 88 -8.52 8.57 -20.83
C ASP A 88 -8.24 7.49 -19.76
N ARG A 89 -9.00 7.53 -18.67
CA ARG A 89 -8.90 6.57 -17.55
C ARG A 89 -10.12 6.62 -16.65
N PRO A 90 -10.41 5.52 -15.90
CA PRO A 90 -11.46 5.52 -14.89
C PRO A 90 -11.20 6.56 -13.80
N MET A 91 -12.24 7.30 -13.43
CA MET A 91 -12.17 8.40 -12.49
C MET A 91 -13.09 8.16 -11.29
N ASP A 92 -12.61 8.53 -10.11
CA ASP A 92 -13.41 8.71 -8.90
C ASP A 92 -13.84 10.18 -8.84
N ILE A 93 -15.17 10.41 -8.80
CA ILE A 93 -15.74 11.75 -9.02
C ILE A 93 -16.63 12.10 -7.84
N GLU A 94 -16.30 13.19 -7.16
CA GLU A 94 -17.18 13.81 -6.18
C GLU A 94 -18.06 14.84 -6.87
N TRP A 95 -19.35 14.78 -6.59
CA TRP A 95 -20.36 15.62 -7.22
C TRP A 95 -21.45 16.02 -6.22
N CYS A 96 -22.19 17.06 -6.53
CA CYS A 96 -23.40 17.45 -5.79
C CYS A 96 -24.49 17.94 -6.75
N ILE A 97 -25.71 17.93 -6.28
CA ILE A 97 -26.85 18.53 -6.97
C ILE A 97 -27.37 19.67 -6.10
N GLU A 98 -27.45 20.87 -6.67
CA GLU A 98 -28.06 22.04 -6.05
C GLU A 98 -29.05 22.65 -7.06
N ASP A 99 -30.26 22.91 -6.62
CA ASP A 99 -31.34 23.44 -7.44
C ASP A 99 -31.57 22.68 -8.79
N GLY A 100 -31.42 21.35 -8.75
CA GLY A 100 -31.58 20.48 -9.90
C GLY A 100 -30.39 20.42 -10.86
N THR A 101 -29.30 21.16 -10.60
CA THR A 101 -28.10 21.18 -11.42
C THR A 101 -27.01 20.32 -10.80
N VAL A 102 -26.35 19.47 -11.61
CA VAL A 102 -25.21 18.65 -11.18
C VAL A 102 -23.90 19.46 -11.26
N TYR A 103 -23.18 19.51 -10.16
CA TYR A 103 -21.86 20.14 -10.07
C TYR A 103 -20.80 19.09 -9.76
N VAL A 104 -19.70 19.11 -10.49
CA VAL A 104 -18.52 18.28 -10.19
C VAL A 104 -17.62 19.04 -9.22
N VAL A 105 -17.40 18.46 -8.07
CA VAL A 105 -16.60 19.06 -6.98
C VAL A 105 -15.14 18.64 -7.09
N GLN A 106 -14.91 17.35 -7.40
CA GLN A 106 -13.57 16.78 -7.55
C GLN A 106 -13.61 15.61 -8.53
N ALA A 107 -12.52 15.42 -9.28
CA ALA A 107 -12.29 14.21 -10.08
C ALA A 107 -10.83 13.77 -9.90
N ARG A 108 -10.62 12.50 -9.56
CA ARG A 108 -9.30 11.89 -9.37
C ARG A 108 -9.24 10.52 -10.06
N PRO A 109 -8.07 10.10 -10.57
CA PRO A 109 -7.93 8.77 -11.16
C PRO A 109 -8.23 7.66 -10.12
N VAL A 110 -8.96 6.62 -10.55
CA VAL A 110 -9.15 5.42 -9.74
C VAL A 110 -7.86 4.61 -9.78
N THR A 111 -7.19 4.49 -8.63
CA THR A 111 -5.90 3.81 -8.49
C THR A 111 -6.02 2.31 -8.21
N THR A 112 -7.23 1.80 -7.97
CA THR A 112 -7.49 0.42 -7.51
C THR A 112 -8.13 -0.50 -8.57
N LEU A 113 -8.29 -0.04 -9.82
CA LEU A 113 -8.78 -0.91 -10.88
C LEU A 113 -7.63 -1.68 -11.49
N SER A 114 -7.53 -2.98 -11.16
CA SER A 114 -6.82 -3.94 -11.99
C SER A 114 -7.40 -3.87 -13.41
N SER A 115 -6.54 -3.64 -14.42
CA SER A 115 -6.91 -3.61 -15.83
C SER A 115 -7.33 -5.01 -16.32
N ASN A 116 -8.53 -5.44 -15.94
CA ASN A 116 -9.24 -6.56 -16.54
C ASN A 116 -10.50 -6.04 -17.24
N GLY A 117 -10.28 -5.15 -18.21
CA GLY A 117 -11.27 -4.75 -19.19
C GLY A 117 -10.92 -5.31 -20.55
N GLU A 118 -11.76 -6.20 -21.03
CA GLU A 118 -11.91 -6.78 -22.34
C GLU A 118 -11.47 -8.23 -22.52
N LYS A 119 -12.38 -9.13 -22.19
CA LYS A 119 -12.87 -10.15 -23.15
C LYS A 119 -14.25 -10.61 -22.70
N SER A 120 -15.25 -10.06 -23.31
CA SER A 120 -16.60 -10.61 -23.33
C SER A 120 -16.58 -12.00 -23.97
N GLY A 121 -17.31 -12.91 -23.36
CA GLY A 121 -17.75 -14.12 -24.02
C GLY A 121 -16.94 -15.36 -23.66
N LYS A 122 -17.11 -15.77 -22.43
CA LYS A 122 -17.41 -17.13 -22.00
C LYS A 122 -17.71 -17.07 -20.51
N GLN A 123 -18.94 -17.35 -20.16
CA GLN A 123 -19.30 -17.77 -18.82
C GLN A 123 -18.39 -18.92 -18.43
N ASP A 124 -17.27 -18.65 -17.81
CA ASP A 124 -16.58 -19.65 -17.02
C ASP A 124 -17.32 -19.77 -15.71
N THR A 125 -18.24 -20.69 -15.73
CA THR A 125 -18.80 -21.43 -14.62
C THR A 125 -17.68 -22.05 -13.81
N MET A 126 -17.04 -21.25 -12.97
CA MET A 126 -16.37 -21.66 -11.74
C MET A 126 -16.95 -20.84 -10.57
N ALA A 127 -18.27 -20.70 -10.55
CA ALA A 127 -18.98 -20.73 -9.31
C ALA A 127 -18.76 -22.17 -8.79
N ALA A 128 -17.87 -22.33 -7.79
CA ALA A 128 -17.93 -23.51 -6.97
C ALA A 128 -19.40 -23.70 -6.63
N GLU A 129 -19.96 -24.85 -6.93
CA GLU A 129 -21.34 -25.21 -6.58
C GLU A 129 -21.50 -25.08 -5.07
N ILE A 130 -21.91 -23.88 -4.63
CA ILE A 130 -22.41 -23.64 -3.27
C ILE A 130 -23.83 -24.20 -3.28
N LYS A 131 -23.90 -25.51 -3.01
CA LYS A 131 -25.18 -26.18 -2.80
C LYS A 131 -25.81 -25.63 -1.54
N SER A 132 -26.91 -24.90 -1.69
CA SER A 132 -27.94 -24.59 -0.69
C SER A 132 -27.48 -24.15 0.71
N GLU A 133 -26.57 -23.17 0.79
CA GLU A 133 -26.23 -22.60 2.09
C GLU A 133 -27.06 -21.34 2.36
N LYS A 134 -27.51 -21.19 3.61
CA LYS A 134 -28.38 -20.10 4.02
C LYS A 134 -27.61 -18.79 4.07
N ILE A 135 -27.97 -17.86 3.21
CA ILE A 135 -27.46 -16.50 3.25
C ILE A 135 -28.05 -15.78 4.47
N LEU A 136 -27.18 -15.25 5.33
CA LEU A 136 -27.56 -14.51 6.52
C LEU A 136 -27.67 -13.02 6.23
N VAL A 137 -26.67 -12.43 5.56
CA VAL A 137 -26.56 -10.99 5.33
C VAL A 137 -25.98 -10.73 3.94
N LYS A 138 -26.42 -9.63 3.31
CA LYS A 138 -25.84 -9.10 2.06
C LYS A 138 -25.44 -7.64 2.25
N GLY A 139 -24.23 -7.31 1.83
CA GLY A 139 -23.68 -5.97 1.84
C GLY A 139 -22.99 -5.60 0.52
N LEU A 140 -22.15 -4.57 0.56
CA LEU A 140 -21.28 -4.19 -0.54
C LEU A 140 -19.96 -4.99 -0.47
N ALA A 141 -19.50 -5.46 -1.61
CA ALA A 141 -18.26 -6.22 -1.78
C ALA A 141 -17.04 -5.29 -1.66
N ALA A 142 -16.61 -5.00 -0.44
CA ALA A 142 -15.61 -3.96 -0.18
C ALA A 142 -14.16 -4.41 -0.34
N SER A 143 -13.83 -5.63 0.04
CA SER A 143 -12.50 -6.22 -0.17
C SER A 143 -12.65 -7.70 -0.52
N PRO A 144 -12.01 -8.21 -1.60
CA PRO A 144 -12.19 -9.57 -2.08
C PRO A 144 -11.56 -10.61 -1.14
N GLY A 145 -12.00 -11.85 -1.28
CA GLY A 145 -11.52 -12.99 -0.50
C GLY A 145 -12.68 -13.71 0.18
N THR A 146 -12.39 -14.87 0.77
CA THR A 146 -13.36 -15.66 1.54
C THR A 146 -12.70 -16.12 2.83
N ALA A 147 -13.37 -15.92 3.95
CA ALA A 147 -12.90 -16.40 5.25
C ALA A 147 -14.05 -16.89 6.11
N SER A 148 -13.82 -17.97 6.85
CA SER A 148 -14.75 -18.53 7.83
C SER A 148 -14.21 -18.34 9.23
N GLY A 149 -15.08 -18.01 10.17
CA GLY A 149 -14.69 -17.79 11.55
C GLY A 149 -15.88 -17.51 12.46
N ARG A 150 -15.59 -17.32 13.74
CA ARG A 150 -16.61 -16.99 14.73
C ARG A 150 -16.84 -15.50 14.78
N VAL A 151 -18.10 -15.11 14.79
CA VAL A 151 -18.51 -13.71 14.93
C VAL A 151 -18.08 -13.16 16.28
N LYS A 152 -17.47 -12.00 16.25
CA LYS A 152 -17.10 -11.17 17.38
C LYS A 152 -17.58 -9.74 17.17
N HIS A 153 -18.42 -9.26 18.10
CA HIS A 153 -18.91 -7.90 18.06
C HIS A 153 -17.91 -6.93 18.69
N VAL A 154 -17.66 -5.84 17.99
CA VAL A 154 -16.91 -4.69 18.51
C VAL A 154 -17.87 -3.51 18.54
N ALA A 155 -18.37 -3.19 19.72
CA ALA A 155 -19.33 -2.10 19.92
C ALA A 155 -18.64 -0.75 20.17
N ASP A 156 -17.50 -0.74 20.87
CA ASP A 156 -16.77 0.45 21.30
C ASP A 156 -15.25 0.25 21.24
N GLU A 157 -14.51 1.36 21.15
CA GLU A 157 -13.04 1.42 21.12
C GLU A 157 -12.35 0.80 22.34
N MET A 158 -13.06 0.63 23.44
CA MET A 158 -12.52 0.11 24.71
C MET A 158 -12.32 -1.41 24.75
N ASN A 159 -12.79 -2.18 23.76
CA ASN A 159 -12.76 -3.64 23.83
C ASN A 159 -12.15 -4.34 22.60
N LEU A 160 -11.08 -3.79 22.06
CA LEU A 160 -10.42 -4.28 20.86
C LEU A 160 -9.68 -5.62 21.04
N GLU A 161 -9.38 -6.01 22.29
CA GLU A 161 -8.69 -7.27 22.61
C GLU A 161 -9.59 -8.51 22.46
N VAL A 162 -10.89 -8.33 22.33
CA VAL A 162 -11.87 -9.44 22.14
C VAL A 162 -11.64 -10.15 20.81
N ILE A 163 -11.13 -9.46 19.78
CA ILE A 163 -10.83 -10.04 18.48
C ILE A 163 -9.54 -10.86 18.53
N LYS A 164 -9.67 -12.15 18.33
CA LYS A 164 -8.55 -13.09 18.19
C LYS A 164 -8.30 -13.41 16.71
N LYS A 165 -7.13 -13.96 16.45
CA LYS A 165 -6.78 -14.38 15.07
C LYS A 165 -7.74 -15.46 14.58
N GLY A 166 -8.41 -15.19 13.46
CA GLY A 166 -9.39 -16.11 12.87
C GLY A 166 -10.85 -15.75 13.16
N ASP A 167 -11.13 -14.74 13.98
CA ASP A 167 -12.49 -14.27 14.23
C ASP A 167 -13.01 -13.39 13.09
N ILE A 168 -14.33 -13.36 12.93
CA ILE A 168 -15.02 -12.41 12.02
C ILE A 168 -15.45 -11.20 12.85
N MET A 169 -14.84 -10.06 12.54
CA MET A 169 -15.18 -8.80 13.20
C MET A 169 -16.49 -8.25 12.65
N VAL A 170 -17.48 -8.07 13.51
CA VAL A 170 -18.77 -7.47 13.18
C VAL A 170 -18.96 -6.21 14.00
N THR A 171 -19.19 -5.08 13.34
CA THR A 171 -19.36 -3.78 13.99
C THR A 171 -20.35 -2.92 13.22
N LYS A 172 -20.88 -1.89 13.88
CA LYS A 172 -21.73 -0.92 13.18
C LYS A 172 -20.92 -0.13 12.13
N MET A 173 -19.74 0.34 12.52
CA MET A 173 -18.80 1.06 11.67
C MET A 173 -17.38 0.94 12.26
N THR A 174 -16.33 1.14 11.45
CA THR A 174 -14.94 1.15 11.95
C THR A 174 -14.40 2.56 12.11
N THR A 175 -13.54 2.74 13.12
CA THR A 175 -12.74 3.94 13.37
C THR A 175 -11.25 3.63 13.20
N PRO A 176 -10.38 4.64 13.04
CA PRO A 176 -8.92 4.42 12.94
C PRO A 176 -8.34 3.63 14.12
N ASP A 177 -8.85 3.81 15.32
CA ASP A 177 -8.40 3.11 16.53
C ASP A 177 -8.68 1.59 16.50
N MET A 178 -9.59 1.15 15.63
CA MET A 178 -9.92 -0.28 15.45
C MET A 178 -8.94 -1.04 14.54
N VAL A 179 -8.00 -0.37 13.87
CA VAL A 179 -7.04 -1.02 12.97
C VAL A 179 -6.28 -2.20 13.60
N PRO A 180 -5.84 -2.16 14.87
CA PRO A 180 -5.21 -3.31 15.52
C PRO A 180 -6.13 -4.53 15.64
N ALA A 181 -7.43 -4.35 15.85
CA ALA A 181 -8.42 -5.43 15.85
C ALA A 181 -8.69 -5.95 14.44
N MET A 182 -8.83 -5.04 13.46
CA MET A 182 -9.01 -5.38 12.05
C MET A 182 -7.87 -6.27 11.54
N THR A 183 -6.62 -5.98 11.92
CA THR A 183 -5.44 -6.78 11.53
C THR A 183 -5.49 -8.22 12.04
N ARG A 184 -6.18 -8.49 13.15
CA ARG A 184 -6.34 -9.85 13.72
C ARG A 184 -7.54 -10.59 13.15
N ALA A 185 -8.52 -9.87 12.63
CA ALA A 185 -9.74 -10.45 12.08
C ALA A 185 -9.46 -11.27 10.81
N ALA A 186 -10.20 -12.35 10.61
CA ALA A 186 -10.19 -13.12 9.36
C ALA A 186 -11.04 -12.47 8.27
N ALA A 187 -12.11 -11.78 8.66
CA ALA A 187 -12.92 -10.93 7.79
C ALA A 187 -13.63 -9.84 8.60
N ILE A 188 -14.15 -8.84 7.89
CA ILE A 188 -14.81 -7.69 8.49
C ILE A 188 -16.20 -7.52 7.88
N VAL A 189 -17.21 -7.30 8.72
CA VAL A 189 -18.58 -7.00 8.29
C VAL A 189 -19.07 -5.77 9.05
N THR A 190 -19.60 -4.77 8.32
CA THR A 190 -20.15 -3.56 8.95
C THR A 190 -21.61 -3.33 8.55
N ASP A 191 -22.41 -2.82 9.50
CA ASP A 191 -23.81 -2.42 9.20
C ASP A 191 -23.85 -1.24 8.24
N GLU A 192 -22.99 -0.26 8.47
CA GLU A 192 -22.93 1.01 7.74
C GLU A 192 -21.66 1.11 6.89
N GLY A 193 -21.64 2.04 5.94
CA GLY A 193 -20.48 2.37 5.11
C GLY A 193 -20.65 1.99 3.64
N GLY A 194 -20.00 2.74 2.78
CA GLY A 194 -19.89 2.52 1.34
C GLY A 194 -18.55 1.93 0.92
N MET A 195 -18.31 1.84 -0.39
CA MET A 195 -17.05 1.29 -0.95
C MET A 195 -15.81 2.11 -0.64
N THR A 196 -15.98 3.36 -0.22
CA THR A 196 -14.92 4.33 0.11
C THR A 196 -14.78 4.60 1.61
N CYS A 197 -15.55 3.90 2.47
CA CYS A 197 -15.47 4.07 3.92
C CYS A 197 -14.15 3.51 4.48
N HIS A 198 -13.81 3.92 5.72
CA HIS A 198 -12.60 3.49 6.44
C HIS A 198 -12.44 1.96 6.48
N ALA A 199 -13.53 1.21 6.78
CA ALA A 199 -13.50 -0.25 6.77
C ALA A 199 -13.07 -0.83 5.42
N ALA A 200 -13.61 -0.29 4.32
CA ALA A 200 -13.32 -0.74 2.97
C ALA A 200 -11.86 -0.47 2.56
N ILE A 201 -11.35 0.72 2.88
CA ILE A 201 -9.97 1.13 2.55
C ILE A 201 -8.98 0.26 3.31
N VAL A 202 -9.10 0.22 4.64
CA VAL A 202 -8.17 -0.54 5.49
C VAL A 202 -8.21 -2.04 5.22
N ALA A 203 -9.41 -2.61 4.98
CA ALA A 203 -9.51 -4.03 4.65
C ALA A 203 -8.80 -4.40 3.33
N ARG A 204 -8.85 -3.52 2.31
CA ARG A 204 -8.08 -3.71 1.06
C ARG A 204 -6.58 -3.65 1.30
N GLU A 205 -6.11 -2.69 2.10
CA GLU A 205 -4.68 -2.58 2.45
C GLU A 205 -4.18 -3.80 3.22
N LEU A 206 -5.01 -4.32 4.13
CA LEU A 206 -4.70 -5.52 4.90
C LEU A 206 -4.90 -6.83 4.11
N GLY A 207 -5.57 -6.79 2.94
CA GLY A 207 -5.94 -7.97 2.17
C GLY A 207 -6.93 -8.89 2.88
N ILE A 208 -7.84 -8.31 3.69
CA ILE A 208 -8.83 -9.03 4.50
C ILE A 208 -10.19 -8.93 3.81
N PRO A 209 -10.94 -10.06 3.62
CA PRO A 209 -12.29 -10.03 3.10
C PRO A 209 -13.19 -9.05 3.87
N CYS A 210 -13.92 -8.19 3.16
CA CYS A 210 -14.74 -7.19 3.81
C CYS A 210 -16.07 -7.00 3.11
N VAL A 211 -17.14 -6.94 3.89
CA VAL A 211 -18.50 -6.63 3.48
C VAL A 211 -18.98 -5.43 4.29
N VAL A 212 -19.31 -4.32 3.62
CA VAL A 212 -19.76 -3.09 4.27
C VAL A 212 -21.21 -2.77 3.91
N GLY A 213 -21.85 -1.92 4.70
CA GLY A 213 -23.25 -1.52 4.47
C GLY A 213 -24.20 -2.72 4.46
N ALA A 214 -23.96 -3.68 5.32
CA ALA A 214 -24.71 -4.94 5.38
C ALA A 214 -26.01 -4.85 6.17
N SER A 215 -26.47 -3.67 6.53
CA SER A 215 -27.69 -3.31 7.31
C SER A 215 -28.12 -4.39 8.31
N ASP A 216 -28.13 -4.10 9.59
CA ASP A 216 -28.47 -5.03 10.67
C ASP A 216 -27.55 -6.28 10.84
N ALA A 217 -26.35 -6.29 10.24
CA ALA A 217 -25.42 -7.41 10.43
C ALA A 217 -25.09 -7.64 11.91
N THR A 218 -24.94 -6.58 12.70
CA THR A 218 -24.76 -6.66 14.17
C THR A 218 -25.93 -7.33 14.89
N ASN A 219 -27.14 -7.24 14.36
CA ASN A 219 -28.32 -7.88 14.95
C ASN A 219 -28.54 -9.31 14.46
N ILE A 220 -28.18 -9.61 13.23
CA ILE A 220 -28.40 -10.90 12.56
C ILE A 220 -27.28 -11.89 12.92
N LEU A 221 -26.02 -11.45 12.83
CA LEU A 221 -24.86 -12.25 13.11
C LEU A 221 -24.59 -12.26 14.63
N LYS A 222 -25.02 -13.30 15.32
CA LYS A 222 -24.90 -13.38 16.79
C LYS A 222 -23.47 -13.68 17.23
N GLU A 223 -23.10 -13.16 18.39
CA GLU A 223 -21.80 -13.42 19.05
C GLU A 223 -21.47 -14.92 19.10
N GLY A 224 -20.28 -15.31 18.64
CA GLY A 224 -19.82 -16.70 18.59
C GLY A 224 -20.38 -17.56 17.45
N MET A 225 -21.31 -17.04 16.64
CA MET A 225 -21.86 -17.74 15.47
C MET A 225 -20.74 -18.04 14.46
N LEU A 226 -20.71 -19.24 13.92
CA LEU A 226 -19.79 -19.61 12.84
C LEU A 226 -20.37 -19.14 11.51
N VAL A 227 -19.63 -18.33 10.77
CA VAL A 227 -20.07 -17.76 9.48
C VAL A 227 -18.93 -17.76 8.47
N THR A 228 -19.28 -17.73 7.20
CA THR A 228 -18.34 -17.51 6.09
C THR A 228 -18.66 -16.20 5.40
N VAL A 229 -17.66 -15.32 5.31
CA VAL A 229 -17.74 -14.03 4.63
C VAL A 229 -17.11 -14.15 3.24
N GLU A 230 -17.90 -13.87 2.21
CA GLU A 230 -17.42 -13.80 0.84
C GLU A 230 -17.34 -12.34 0.38
N GLY A 231 -16.16 -11.77 0.50
CA GLY A 231 -15.93 -10.35 0.21
C GLY A 231 -16.03 -9.99 -1.27
N ARG A 232 -15.96 -10.95 -2.19
CA ARG A 232 -16.11 -10.72 -3.63
C ARG A 232 -17.57 -10.48 -4.04
N THR A 233 -18.50 -11.16 -3.42
CA THR A 233 -19.94 -11.06 -3.72
C THR A 233 -20.70 -10.20 -2.71
N GLY A 234 -20.04 -9.86 -1.59
CA GLY A 234 -20.67 -9.09 -0.51
C GLY A 234 -21.68 -9.91 0.29
N VAL A 235 -21.51 -11.23 0.40
CA VAL A 235 -22.46 -12.14 1.04
C VAL A 235 -21.83 -12.81 2.27
N VAL A 236 -22.64 -12.96 3.32
CA VAL A 236 -22.28 -13.72 4.53
C VAL A 236 -23.20 -14.93 4.65
N TYR A 237 -22.59 -16.11 4.77
CA TYR A 237 -23.29 -17.40 4.85
C TYR A 237 -23.24 -17.98 6.26
N GLU A 238 -24.22 -18.79 6.61
CA GLU A 238 -24.22 -19.57 7.86
C GLU A 238 -23.25 -20.75 7.76
N GLY A 239 -22.43 -20.97 8.79
CA GLY A 239 -21.50 -22.10 8.88
C GLY A 239 -20.14 -21.89 8.20
N GLU A 240 -19.33 -22.93 8.20
CA GLU A 240 -18.04 -22.97 7.53
C GLU A 240 -18.21 -23.61 6.16
N ILE A 241 -18.01 -22.82 5.12
CA ILE A 241 -17.96 -23.33 3.75
C ILE A 241 -16.55 -23.84 3.50
N ALA A 242 -16.42 -25.13 3.21
CA ALA A 242 -15.15 -25.74 2.86
C ALA A 242 -14.62 -25.14 1.54
N VAL A 243 -13.90 -24.04 1.64
CA VAL A 243 -13.03 -23.56 0.56
C VAL A 243 -11.92 -24.60 0.45
N LYS A 244 -11.86 -25.37 -0.64
CA LYS A 244 -10.71 -26.23 -0.91
C LYS A 244 -9.45 -25.37 -0.82
N LYS A 245 -8.76 -25.43 0.33
CA LYS A 245 -7.40 -24.89 0.46
C LYS A 245 -6.57 -25.61 -0.60
N LYS A 246 -6.01 -24.87 -1.55
CA LYS A 246 -4.86 -25.37 -2.30
C LYS A 246 -3.77 -25.66 -1.27
N GLU A 247 -3.33 -26.90 -1.24
CA GLU A 247 -2.26 -27.36 -0.37
C GLU A 247 -1.05 -26.43 -0.47
N GLU A 248 -0.53 -26.06 0.69
CA GLU A 248 0.73 -25.36 0.84
C GLU A 248 1.84 -26.19 0.20
N SER A 249 2.29 -25.80 -0.97
CA SER A 249 3.47 -26.38 -1.57
C SER A 249 4.69 -25.56 -1.15
N SER A 250 5.55 -26.20 -0.36
CA SER A 250 6.95 -25.81 -0.20
C SER A 250 7.55 -25.37 -1.53
N CYS A 251 8.40 -24.33 -1.49
CA CYS A 251 9.13 -23.78 -2.63
C CYS A 251 10.07 -24.79 -3.30
N ASP A 252 9.51 -25.81 -3.92
CA ASP A 252 10.21 -26.61 -4.92
C ASP A 252 9.81 -26.13 -6.31
N SER A 253 10.81 -25.86 -7.12
CA SER A 253 10.75 -25.27 -8.47
C SER A 253 10.01 -26.15 -9.49
N LYS A 254 8.74 -26.49 -9.21
CA LYS A 254 7.86 -27.20 -10.15
C LYS A 254 6.45 -26.63 -10.12
N THR A 255 6.17 -25.86 -11.19
CA THR A 255 4.85 -25.63 -11.77
C THR A 255 3.85 -24.79 -10.98
N VAL A 256 3.87 -23.46 -11.21
CA VAL A 256 2.66 -22.63 -11.15
C VAL A 256 1.66 -23.18 -12.18
N LYS A 257 0.80 -24.09 -11.76
CA LYS A 257 -0.39 -24.51 -12.51
C LYS A 257 -1.53 -23.55 -12.18
N GLY A 258 -1.64 -22.49 -12.97
CA GLY A 258 -2.77 -21.58 -12.87
C GLY A 258 -2.57 -20.38 -13.80
N PHE A 259 -3.08 -20.49 -15.03
CA PHE A 259 -2.98 -19.53 -16.13
C PHE A 259 -1.59 -19.37 -16.76
N GLY A 260 -1.47 -19.87 -17.98
CA GLY A 260 -0.29 -19.80 -18.83
C GLY A 260 0.02 -18.42 -19.40
N MET A 261 0.07 -17.40 -18.58
CA MET A 261 0.76 -16.14 -18.91
C MET A 261 2.20 -16.30 -18.45
N VAL A 262 3.06 -16.69 -19.36
CA VAL A 262 4.51 -16.56 -19.19
C VAL A 262 4.78 -15.05 -19.12
N ALA A 263 5.21 -14.55 -17.95
CA ALA A 263 5.62 -13.17 -17.83
C ALA A 263 6.72 -12.88 -18.86
N PRO A 264 6.61 -11.80 -19.67
CA PRO A 264 7.63 -11.47 -20.63
C PRO A 264 8.98 -11.24 -19.94
N VAL A 265 10.06 -11.65 -20.58
CA VAL A 265 11.42 -11.38 -20.12
C VAL A 265 11.74 -9.92 -20.38
N THR A 266 12.21 -9.21 -19.36
CA THR A 266 12.61 -7.81 -19.43
C THR A 266 14.10 -7.65 -19.18
N GLY A 267 14.74 -6.66 -19.83
CA GLY A 267 16.11 -6.25 -19.54
C GLY A 267 16.20 -5.49 -18.22
N THR A 268 15.23 -4.63 -17.93
CA THR A 268 15.04 -3.96 -16.63
C THR A 268 14.59 -4.99 -15.60
N LYS A 269 15.34 -5.16 -14.52
CA LYS A 269 15.00 -6.13 -13.49
C LYS A 269 13.78 -5.67 -12.69
N VAL A 270 12.90 -6.60 -12.39
CA VAL A 270 11.75 -6.34 -11.53
C VAL A 270 12.02 -6.93 -10.14
N TYR A 271 11.84 -6.12 -9.11
CA TYR A 271 11.92 -6.50 -7.71
C TYR A 271 10.57 -6.27 -7.03
N VAL A 272 10.43 -6.79 -5.81
CA VAL A 272 9.23 -6.58 -4.98
C VAL A 272 9.58 -5.84 -3.70
N ASN A 273 8.66 -4.98 -3.23
CA ASN A 273 8.72 -4.32 -1.93
C ASN A 273 8.08 -5.21 -0.86
N ILE A 274 8.74 -5.39 0.28
CA ILE A 274 8.22 -6.18 1.41
C ILE A 274 8.27 -5.34 2.69
N GLY A 275 7.09 -5.10 3.28
CA GLY A 275 6.95 -4.52 4.60
C GLY A 275 6.77 -5.61 5.66
N VAL A 276 5.93 -6.62 5.40
CA VAL A 276 5.52 -7.65 6.36
C VAL A 276 6.25 -8.96 6.05
N PRO A 277 7.22 -9.40 6.90
CA PRO A 277 8.02 -10.59 6.64
C PRO A 277 7.23 -11.89 6.46
N GLN A 278 6.08 -12.04 7.14
CA GLN A 278 5.22 -13.23 7.05
C GLN A 278 4.64 -13.45 5.66
N LYS A 279 4.59 -12.42 4.83
CA LYS A 279 4.12 -12.47 3.44
C LYS A 279 5.22 -12.92 2.45
N ALA A 280 6.46 -13.07 2.90
CA ALA A 280 7.59 -13.38 2.03
C ALA A 280 7.43 -14.72 1.29
N GLU A 281 6.88 -15.74 1.94
CA GLU A 281 6.61 -17.05 1.34
C GLU A 281 5.53 -16.98 0.24
N GLU A 282 4.54 -16.11 0.40
CA GLU A 282 3.52 -15.85 -0.63
C GLU A 282 4.14 -15.15 -1.84
N TYR A 283 5.00 -14.16 -1.60
CA TYR A 283 5.54 -13.32 -2.66
C TYR A 283 6.76 -13.90 -3.38
N CYS A 284 7.44 -14.89 -2.78
CA CYS A 284 8.60 -15.53 -3.42
C CYS A 284 8.23 -16.28 -4.72
N GLY A 285 6.96 -16.64 -4.93
CA GLY A 285 6.46 -17.24 -6.18
C GLY A 285 6.27 -16.25 -7.34
N LEU A 286 6.34 -14.93 -7.10
CA LEU A 286 6.23 -13.92 -8.14
C LEU A 286 7.45 -13.95 -9.09
N PRO A 287 7.27 -13.59 -10.39
CA PRO A 287 8.36 -13.57 -11.38
C PRO A 287 9.25 -12.35 -11.20
N VAL A 288 9.88 -12.22 -10.03
CA VAL A 288 10.75 -11.10 -9.66
C VAL A 288 12.19 -11.54 -9.44
N SER A 289 13.12 -10.62 -9.64
CA SER A 289 14.56 -10.84 -9.47
C SER A 289 15.00 -10.88 -7.99
N GLY A 290 14.14 -10.50 -7.06
CA GLY A 290 14.40 -10.46 -5.63
C GLY A 290 13.56 -9.42 -4.91
N VAL A 291 14.01 -9.00 -3.74
CA VAL A 291 13.40 -7.94 -2.92
C VAL A 291 14.21 -6.67 -3.06
N GLY A 292 13.62 -5.61 -3.63
CA GLY A 292 14.28 -4.32 -3.85
C GLY A 292 14.18 -3.37 -2.65
N LEU A 293 13.18 -3.58 -1.80
CA LEU A 293 13.05 -2.88 -0.54
C LEU A 293 12.44 -3.79 0.52
N MET A 294 13.23 -4.17 1.50
CA MET A 294 12.76 -4.70 2.77
C MET A 294 12.90 -3.62 3.84
N ARG A 295 11.80 -3.24 4.48
CA ARG A 295 11.78 -2.22 5.54
C ARG A 295 11.95 -2.86 6.91
N ILE A 296 13.05 -2.56 7.60
CA ILE A 296 13.31 -3.12 8.93
C ILE A 296 12.39 -2.53 10.01
N GLU A 297 11.80 -1.36 9.78
CA GLU A 297 10.88 -0.68 10.70
C GLU A 297 9.71 -1.57 11.12
N PHE A 298 9.21 -2.39 10.21
CA PHE A 298 8.15 -3.35 10.54
C PHE A 298 8.59 -4.42 11.55
N LEU A 299 9.88 -4.76 11.58
CA LEU A 299 10.41 -5.66 12.62
C LEU A 299 10.41 -4.98 13.98
N PHE A 300 10.75 -3.69 14.03
CA PHE A 300 10.71 -2.93 15.28
C PHE A 300 9.28 -2.79 15.81
N THR A 301 8.32 -2.46 14.97
CA THR A 301 6.93 -2.25 15.40
C THR A 301 6.19 -3.55 15.71
N SER A 302 6.46 -4.64 15.00
CA SER A 302 5.73 -5.91 15.13
C SER A 302 6.38 -6.91 16.08
N TYR A 303 7.73 -6.99 16.10
CA TYR A 303 8.45 -8.02 16.87
C TYR A 303 9.16 -7.49 18.11
N ILE A 304 9.67 -6.27 18.04
CA ILE A 304 10.49 -5.69 19.12
C ILE A 304 9.61 -4.87 20.05
N GLN A 305 8.82 -3.93 19.51
CA GLN A 305 7.85 -3.10 20.23
C GLN A 305 8.45 -2.25 21.37
N GLU A 306 9.77 -2.10 21.41
CA GLU A 306 10.50 -1.33 22.41
C GLU A 306 11.63 -0.56 21.76
N HIS A 307 11.91 0.65 22.26
CA HIS A 307 12.97 1.49 21.73
C HIS A 307 14.36 0.83 21.92
N PRO A 308 15.24 0.83 20.89
CA PRO A 308 16.54 0.15 20.98
C PRO A 308 17.41 0.55 22.17
N LEU A 309 17.48 1.85 22.47
CA LEU A 309 18.23 2.34 23.63
C LEU A 309 17.62 1.92 24.96
N ALA A 310 16.29 1.80 25.05
CA ALA A 310 15.63 1.27 26.25
C ALA A 310 15.94 -0.21 26.47
N MET A 311 16.03 -1.00 25.38
CA MET A 311 16.46 -2.40 25.48
C MET A 311 17.93 -2.50 25.90
N MET A 312 18.80 -1.64 25.38
CA MET A 312 20.23 -1.60 25.76
C MET A 312 20.38 -1.27 27.24
N GLU A 313 19.69 -0.26 27.76
CA GLU A 313 19.71 0.11 29.18
C GLU A 313 19.28 -1.05 30.09
N LYS A 314 18.36 -1.90 29.63
CA LYS A 314 17.90 -3.11 30.33
C LYS A 314 18.83 -4.33 30.15
N GLY A 315 19.97 -4.19 29.48
CA GLY A 315 20.88 -5.30 29.19
C GLY A 315 20.36 -6.28 28.13
N LYS A 316 19.36 -5.91 27.31
CA LYS A 316 18.71 -6.76 26.32
C LYS A 316 19.26 -6.61 24.91
N SER A 317 20.51 -6.16 24.77
CA SER A 317 21.14 -5.93 23.46
C SER A 317 21.18 -7.20 22.58
N GLN A 318 21.47 -8.36 23.17
CA GLN A 318 21.51 -9.62 22.44
C GLN A 318 20.10 -10.06 21.99
N GLU A 319 19.08 -9.86 22.82
CA GLU A 319 17.69 -10.14 22.47
C GLU A 319 17.24 -9.30 21.25
N LEU A 320 17.65 -8.02 21.19
CA LEU A 320 17.39 -7.14 20.06
C LEU A 320 18.03 -7.68 18.77
N VAL A 321 19.32 -8.05 18.84
CA VAL A 321 20.05 -8.64 17.71
C VAL A 321 19.36 -9.91 17.21
N ASP A 322 18.96 -10.79 18.10
CA ASP A 322 18.37 -12.09 17.76
C ASP A 322 16.99 -11.93 17.14
N ARG A 323 16.15 -11.05 17.66
CA ARG A 323 14.82 -10.78 17.11
C ARG A 323 14.90 -10.14 15.72
N LEU A 324 15.78 -9.16 15.52
CA LEU A 324 16.03 -8.56 14.21
C LEU A 324 16.55 -9.61 13.22
N ALA A 325 17.56 -10.39 13.61
CA ALA A 325 18.15 -11.40 12.75
C ALA A 325 17.11 -12.44 12.31
N ASN A 326 16.28 -12.92 13.23
CA ASN A 326 15.21 -13.86 12.91
C ASN A 326 14.18 -13.28 11.93
N GLY A 327 13.75 -12.02 12.13
CA GLY A 327 12.82 -11.36 11.22
C GLY A 327 13.40 -11.15 9.81
N ILE A 328 14.66 -10.75 9.71
CA ILE A 328 15.36 -10.61 8.41
C ILE A 328 15.49 -11.98 7.73
N ALA A 329 15.84 -13.01 8.50
CA ALA A 329 16.05 -14.37 7.98
C ALA A 329 14.79 -14.97 7.34
N VAL A 330 13.59 -14.62 7.81
CA VAL A 330 12.33 -15.08 7.19
C VAL A 330 12.27 -14.68 5.72
N VAL A 331 12.51 -13.39 5.43
CA VAL A 331 12.48 -12.88 4.05
C VAL A 331 13.66 -13.41 3.25
N ALA A 332 14.86 -13.42 3.84
CA ALA A 332 16.07 -13.88 3.18
C ALA A 332 15.99 -15.34 2.75
N LYS A 333 15.44 -16.22 3.59
CA LYS A 333 15.21 -17.65 3.26
C LYS A 333 14.20 -17.83 2.13
N ALA A 334 13.06 -17.15 2.19
CA ALA A 334 12.01 -17.25 1.19
C ALA A 334 12.50 -16.87 -0.22
N PHE A 335 13.39 -15.89 -0.30
CA PHE A 335 13.93 -15.41 -1.59
C PHE A 335 15.28 -16.01 -1.98
N PHE A 336 15.92 -16.82 -1.13
CA PHE A 336 17.22 -17.41 -1.45
C PHE A 336 17.18 -18.23 -2.77
N PRO A 337 18.16 -18.06 -3.71
CA PRO A 337 19.38 -17.23 -3.63
C PRO A 337 19.19 -15.79 -4.14
N ARG A 338 17.97 -15.36 -4.49
CA ARG A 338 17.68 -14.03 -5.00
C ARG A 338 17.98 -12.94 -3.95
N PRO A 339 18.53 -11.77 -4.36
CA PRO A 339 18.93 -10.73 -3.41
C PRO A 339 17.74 -10.13 -2.65
N VAL A 340 17.99 -9.78 -1.40
CA VAL A 340 17.11 -9.04 -0.52
C VAL A 340 17.83 -7.77 -0.09
N ILE A 341 17.36 -6.60 -0.57
CA ILE A 341 17.93 -5.31 -0.21
C ILE A 341 17.21 -4.81 1.03
N LEU A 342 17.90 -4.88 2.17
CA LEU A 342 17.40 -4.45 3.46
C LEU A 342 17.74 -2.99 3.69
N ARG A 343 16.73 -2.13 3.82
CA ARG A 343 16.89 -0.76 4.26
C ARG A 343 17.03 -0.74 5.79
N THR A 344 18.12 -0.15 6.28
CA THR A 344 18.32 0.09 7.71
C THR A 344 17.29 1.07 8.25
N SER A 345 17.07 1.10 9.56
CA SER A 345 15.94 1.77 10.21
C SER A 345 15.87 3.29 9.92
N ASP A 346 14.74 3.77 9.46
CA ASP A 346 14.51 5.17 9.10
C ASP A 346 13.32 5.75 9.89
N PHE A 347 13.38 5.63 11.20
CA PHE A 347 12.37 6.22 12.07
C PHE A 347 12.58 7.72 12.26
N LYS A 348 11.49 8.44 12.23
CA LYS A 348 11.41 9.82 12.67
C LYS A 348 11.37 9.88 14.20
N THR A 349 11.74 11.02 14.77
CA THR A 349 11.77 11.21 16.24
C THR A 349 10.40 11.02 16.90
N ASN A 350 9.32 11.45 16.26
CA ASN A 350 7.96 11.22 16.75
C ASN A 350 7.59 9.72 16.77
N GLU A 351 7.94 8.95 15.72
CA GLU A 351 7.64 7.53 15.63
C GLU A 351 8.40 6.72 16.69
N TYR A 352 9.69 6.98 16.87
CA TYR A 352 10.48 6.34 17.92
C TYR A 352 10.05 6.75 19.33
N ARG A 353 9.58 7.99 19.48
CA ARG A 353 9.08 8.48 20.76
C ARG A 353 7.87 7.71 21.25
N GLU A 354 6.98 7.28 20.35
CA GLU A 354 5.78 6.49 20.65
C GLU A 354 6.10 5.03 21.00
N MET A 355 7.29 4.54 20.66
CA MET A 355 7.71 3.20 21.05
C MET A 355 7.96 3.13 22.57
N LYS A 356 7.70 1.98 23.16
CA LYS A 356 7.90 1.75 24.61
C LYS A 356 9.30 2.18 25.06
N GLY A 357 9.35 3.14 25.94
CA GLY A 357 10.59 3.74 26.46
C GLY A 357 11.23 4.80 25.57
N GLY A 358 10.61 5.16 24.43
CA GLY A 358 11.17 6.13 23.46
C GLY A 358 11.17 7.58 23.96
N GLU A 359 10.21 7.98 24.78
CA GLU A 359 10.08 9.36 25.29
C GLU A 359 11.36 9.89 25.96
N LYS A 360 12.13 9.00 26.58
CA LYS A 360 13.38 9.34 27.28
C LYS A 360 14.51 9.74 26.34
N TYR A 361 14.53 9.20 25.12
CA TYR A 361 15.68 9.29 24.21
C TYR A 361 15.40 10.18 22.99
N GLU A 362 14.15 10.44 22.68
CA GLU A 362 13.75 11.13 21.47
C GLU A 362 13.44 12.60 21.72
N PRO A 363 14.13 13.55 21.04
CA PRO A 363 13.81 14.96 21.14
C PRO A 363 12.46 15.26 20.48
N LYS A 364 11.81 16.35 20.90
CA LYS A 364 10.67 16.91 20.20
C LYS A 364 11.17 17.81 19.08
N GLU A 365 10.90 17.42 17.84
CA GLU A 365 11.22 18.22 16.67
C GLU A 365 9.96 18.86 16.07
N SER A 366 10.09 20.08 15.56
CA SER A 366 8.98 20.76 14.87
C SER A 366 8.66 20.12 13.51
N ASN A 367 9.66 19.59 12.84
CA ASN A 367 9.56 18.93 11.53
C ASN A 367 10.32 17.59 11.51
N PRO A 368 9.78 16.52 12.11
CA PRO A 368 10.47 15.21 12.17
C PRO A 368 10.77 14.62 10.79
N MET A 369 10.00 14.97 9.76
CA MET A 369 10.19 14.49 8.38
C MET A 369 11.56 14.86 7.81
N ILE A 370 12.09 16.04 8.14
CA ILE A 370 13.41 16.53 7.72
C ILE A 370 14.41 16.59 8.88
N GLY A 371 14.03 16.03 10.01
CA GLY A 371 14.78 16.09 11.27
C GLY A 371 15.85 15.00 11.43
N TRP A 372 16.02 14.55 12.65
CA TRP A 372 17.02 13.55 13.06
C TRP A 372 16.55 12.13 12.74
N ARG A 373 16.80 11.71 11.51
CA ARG A 373 16.43 10.39 10.96
C ARG A 373 17.52 9.83 10.06
N GLY A 374 17.43 8.52 9.77
CA GLY A 374 18.36 7.82 8.90
C GLY A 374 19.81 7.97 9.33
N CYS A 375 20.72 8.20 8.39
CA CYS A 375 22.16 8.20 8.62
C CYS A 375 22.65 9.21 9.64
N SER A 376 22.02 10.38 9.78
CA SER A 376 22.40 11.36 10.80
C SER A 376 22.19 10.81 12.23
N ARG A 377 21.21 9.97 12.42
CA ARG A 377 20.96 9.27 13.68
C ARG A 377 22.07 8.26 13.97
N TYR A 378 22.46 7.47 12.98
CA TYR A 378 23.46 6.41 13.12
C TYR A 378 24.84 6.94 13.53
N VAL A 379 25.24 8.11 13.02
CA VAL A 379 26.55 8.71 13.32
C VAL A 379 26.55 9.53 14.61
N SER A 380 25.41 9.73 15.24
CA SER A 380 25.33 10.49 16.49
C SER A 380 25.86 9.68 17.69
N ASP A 381 26.48 10.36 18.64
CA ASP A 381 27.00 9.71 19.84
C ASP A 381 25.92 9.05 20.69
N SER A 382 24.69 9.60 20.65
CA SER A 382 23.56 9.08 21.40
C SER A 382 22.94 7.80 20.83
N TYR A 383 23.12 7.50 19.54
CA TYR A 383 22.44 6.36 18.91
C TYR A 383 23.39 5.35 18.23
N ARG A 384 24.62 5.71 17.98
CA ARG A 384 25.63 4.91 17.26
C ARG A 384 25.73 3.45 17.77
N GLU A 385 25.70 3.23 19.07
CA GLU A 385 25.80 1.89 19.65
C GLU A 385 24.53 1.05 19.37
N ALA A 386 23.35 1.68 19.33
CA ALA A 386 22.11 1.00 18.94
C ALA A 386 22.13 0.60 17.45
N PHE A 387 22.66 1.46 16.58
CA PHE A 387 22.84 1.12 15.16
C PHE A 387 23.82 -0.03 14.95
N LYS A 388 24.89 -0.13 15.74
CA LYS A 388 25.79 -1.29 15.69
C LYS A 388 25.09 -2.62 16.02
N LEU A 389 24.03 -2.62 16.85
CA LEU A 389 23.25 -3.83 17.10
C LEU A 389 22.45 -4.25 15.86
N GLU A 390 21.91 -3.29 15.10
CA GLU A 390 21.27 -3.56 13.82
C GLU A 390 22.27 -4.17 12.81
N LEU A 391 23.46 -3.62 12.69
CA LEU A 391 24.53 -4.19 11.87
C LEU A 391 24.94 -5.59 12.34
N LYS A 392 25.02 -5.84 13.65
CA LYS A 392 25.29 -7.19 14.19
C LYS A 392 24.19 -8.18 13.83
N ALA A 393 22.92 -7.76 13.81
CA ALA A 393 21.83 -8.62 13.36
C ALA A 393 21.97 -9.00 11.88
N ILE A 394 22.33 -8.04 11.02
CA ILE A 394 22.58 -8.31 9.60
C ILE A 394 23.77 -9.27 9.44
N LYS A 395 24.85 -9.05 10.18
CA LYS A 395 26.02 -9.95 10.19
C LYS A 395 25.62 -11.38 10.58
N LYS A 396 24.86 -11.52 11.67
CA LYS A 396 24.37 -12.81 12.15
C LYS A 396 23.58 -13.56 11.06
N VAL A 397 22.70 -12.87 10.34
CA VAL A 397 21.94 -13.46 9.24
C VAL A 397 22.85 -13.94 8.12
N ARG A 398 23.86 -13.14 7.75
CA ARG A 398 24.74 -13.46 6.63
C ARG A 398 25.77 -14.55 6.96
N GLU A 399 26.37 -14.50 8.14
CA GLU A 399 27.51 -15.35 8.52
C GLU A 399 27.07 -16.59 9.31
N GLU A 400 26.25 -16.42 10.35
CA GLU A 400 25.85 -17.55 11.20
C GLU A 400 24.68 -18.34 10.58
N MET A 401 23.71 -17.66 9.93
CA MET A 401 22.58 -18.31 9.28
C MET A 401 22.85 -18.66 7.81
N GLY A 402 23.99 -18.23 7.24
CA GLY A 402 24.42 -18.55 5.88
C GLY A 402 23.65 -17.83 4.77
N LEU A 403 22.81 -16.83 5.10
CA LEU A 403 21.94 -16.13 4.15
C LEU A 403 22.65 -14.91 3.53
N LYS A 404 23.65 -15.17 2.69
CA LYS A 404 24.47 -14.14 2.03
C LYS A 404 23.72 -13.29 1.01
N ASN A 405 22.49 -13.60 0.68
CA ASN A 405 21.66 -12.84 -0.24
C ASN A 405 21.08 -11.54 0.35
N VAL A 406 21.32 -11.23 1.62
CA VAL A 406 20.95 -9.94 2.23
C VAL A 406 21.97 -8.87 1.87
N MET A 407 21.53 -7.77 1.25
CA MET A 407 22.29 -6.55 0.94
C MET A 407 21.84 -5.41 1.84
N ILE A 408 22.68 -4.38 1.99
CA ILE A 408 22.37 -3.23 2.86
C ILE A 408 22.01 -2.01 2.02
N MET A 409 20.98 -1.28 2.42
CA MET A 409 20.62 0.02 1.89
C MET A 409 20.50 1.04 3.01
N LEU A 410 21.21 2.16 2.86
CA LEU A 410 21.22 3.26 3.83
C LEU A 410 20.21 4.32 3.45
N PRO A 411 19.27 4.68 4.35
CA PRO A 411 18.30 5.75 4.12
C PRO A 411 18.86 7.12 4.48
N PHE A 412 18.38 8.15 3.84
CA PHE A 412 18.55 9.54 4.21
C PHE A 412 19.98 9.98 4.45
N VAL A 413 20.89 9.59 3.53
CA VAL A 413 22.32 9.93 3.58
C VAL A 413 22.50 11.36 3.09
N ARG A 414 22.86 12.28 3.97
CA ARG A 414 22.98 13.71 3.63
C ARG A 414 24.36 14.11 3.13
N THR A 415 25.42 13.50 3.70
CA THR A 415 26.80 13.87 3.38
C THR A 415 27.69 12.65 3.17
N ILE A 416 28.82 12.87 2.47
CA ILE A 416 29.84 11.83 2.28
C ILE A 416 30.52 11.49 3.62
N GLU A 417 30.65 12.45 4.52
CA GLU A 417 31.22 12.25 5.85
C GLU A 417 30.36 11.31 6.70
N GLU A 418 29.02 11.44 6.64
CA GLU A 418 28.12 10.46 7.26
C GLU A 418 28.36 9.07 6.70
N LEU A 419 28.43 8.94 5.37
CA LEU A 419 28.65 7.66 4.70
C LEU A 419 29.99 7.01 5.08
N LYS A 420 31.06 7.80 5.15
CA LYS A 420 32.36 7.31 5.61
C LYS A 420 32.31 6.80 7.06
N LYS A 421 31.67 7.53 7.97
CA LYS A 421 31.50 7.10 9.37
C LYS A 421 30.70 5.80 9.46
N ILE A 422 29.63 5.66 8.69
CA ILE A 422 28.82 4.44 8.67
C ILE A 422 29.61 3.27 8.10
N THR A 423 30.34 3.47 7.01
CA THR A 423 31.20 2.43 6.42
C THR A 423 32.28 1.98 7.42
N ALA A 424 32.86 2.90 8.19
CA ALA A 424 33.78 2.55 9.26
C ALA A 424 33.12 1.69 10.37
N MET A 425 31.89 2.04 10.79
CA MET A 425 31.13 1.23 11.75
C MET A 425 30.77 -0.15 11.19
N MET A 426 30.45 -0.25 9.91
CA MET A 426 30.23 -1.55 9.25
C MET A 426 31.52 -2.42 9.31
N THR A 427 32.66 -1.84 8.98
CA THR A 427 33.96 -2.53 9.07
C THR A 427 34.26 -2.93 10.52
N GLU A 428 34.03 -2.07 11.50
CA GLU A 428 34.21 -2.36 12.94
C GLU A 428 33.40 -3.59 13.39
N VAL A 429 32.15 -3.74 12.87
CA VAL A 429 31.30 -4.89 13.15
C VAL A 429 31.72 -6.13 12.32
N GLY A 430 32.55 -5.95 11.29
CA GLY A 430 32.99 -7.01 10.37
C GLY A 430 32.06 -7.19 9.15
N LEU A 431 31.32 -6.17 8.76
CA LEU A 431 30.54 -6.11 7.53
C LEU A 431 31.30 -5.25 6.51
N GLU A 432 32.12 -5.86 5.70
CA GLU A 432 32.90 -5.15 4.67
C GLU A 432 32.21 -5.23 3.32
N ARG A 433 32.07 -4.06 2.65
CA ARG A 433 31.62 -3.98 1.27
C ARG A 433 32.55 -4.75 0.34
N ASN A 434 32.02 -5.72 -0.37
CA ASN A 434 32.75 -6.57 -1.30
C ASN A 434 31.85 -7.10 -2.41
N ARG A 435 32.30 -8.11 -3.16
CA ARG A 435 31.51 -8.72 -4.22
C ARG A 435 30.20 -9.33 -3.70
N ASP A 436 30.21 -9.90 -2.50
CA ASP A 436 29.09 -10.64 -1.91
C ASP A 436 28.21 -9.77 -1.00
N LEU A 437 28.73 -8.65 -0.47
CA LEU A 437 27.97 -7.67 0.29
C LEU A 437 27.96 -6.33 -0.43
N LYS A 438 26.82 -5.99 -1.03
CA LYS A 438 26.59 -4.72 -1.70
C LYS A 438 26.01 -3.70 -0.74
N LEU A 439 26.44 -2.44 -0.91
CA LEU A 439 25.94 -1.28 -0.18
C LEU A 439 25.22 -0.36 -1.16
N TYR A 440 23.93 -0.17 -0.93
CA TYR A 440 23.08 0.75 -1.69
C TYR A 440 22.78 2.00 -0.87
N LEU A 441 22.51 3.11 -1.54
CA LEU A 441 22.02 4.33 -0.93
C LEU A 441 20.58 4.57 -1.40
N MET A 442 19.68 4.93 -0.50
CA MET A 442 18.39 5.44 -0.88
C MET A 442 18.56 6.89 -1.33
N ALA A 443 18.38 7.11 -2.63
CA ALA A 443 18.42 8.45 -3.22
C ALA A 443 17.06 9.12 -3.07
N GLU A 444 16.91 9.86 -1.99
CA GLU A 444 15.63 10.42 -1.57
C GLU A 444 15.72 11.89 -1.12
N ILE A 445 16.93 12.46 -1.19
CA ILE A 445 17.16 13.87 -0.91
C ILE A 445 17.92 14.52 -2.08
N PRO A 446 17.71 15.82 -2.36
CA PRO A 446 18.39 16.51 -3.47
C PRO A 446 19.92 16.43 -3.44
N ALA A 447 20.53 16.35 -2.24
CA ALA A 447 21.98 16.19 -2.12
C ALA A 447 22.51 14.93 -2.82
N ASN A 448 21.73 13.83 -2.80
CA ASN A 448 22.11 12.58 -3.49
C ASN A 448 22.11 12.75 -5.02
N ILE A 449 21.30 13.66 -5.54
CA ILE A 449 21.19 13.94 -6.97
C ILE A 449 22.35 14.84 -7.41
N PHE A 450 22.61 15.93 -6.69
CA PHE A 450 23.66 16.90 -7.03
C PHE A 450 25.06 16.33 -6.87
N MET A 451 25.26 15.39 -5.96
CA MET A 451 26.54 14.75 -5.66
C MET A 451 26.53 13.24 -6.01
N ALA A 452 25.76 12.86 -7.01
CA ALA A 452 25.62 11.45 -7.40
C ALA A 452 26.94 10.79 -7.79
N ALA A 453 27.81 11.53 -8.48
CA ALA A 453 29.12 11.04 -8.89
C ALA A 453 30.03 10.74 -7.68
N GLU A 454 30.06 11.64 -6.69
CA GLU A 454 30.88 11.52 -5.48
C GLU A 454 30.34 10.41 -4.56
N PHE A 455 29.04 10.33 -4.36
CA PHE A 455 28.41 9.23 -3.61
C PHE A 455 28.67 7.87 -4.26
N SER A 456 28.74 7.82 -5.59
CA SER A 456 29.00 6.60 -6.36
C SER A 456 30.35 5.95 -6.03
N ASP A 457 31.34 6.69 -5.55
CA ASP A 457 32.63 6.15 -5.15
C ASP A 457 32.54 5.30 -3.87
N TYR A 458 31.50 5.53 -3.07
CA TYR A 458 31.30 4.89 -1.75
C TYR A 458 30.16 3.85 -1.72
N CYS A 459 29.40 3.66 -2.80
CA CYS A 459 28.30 2.68 -2.86
C CYS A 459 28.39 1.79 -4.10
N ASP A 460 27.54 0.77 -4.18
CA ASP A 460 27.40 -0.12 -5.33
C ASP A 460 26.21 0.26 -6.23
N GLY A 461 25.35 1.14 -5.76
CA GLY A 461 24.20 1.63 -6.49
C GLY A 461 23.24 2.46 -5.64
N PHE A 462 22.18 2.92 -6.29
CA PHE A 462 21.16 3.75 -5.68
C PHE A 462 19.78 3.10 -5.82
N SER A 463 18.92 3.36 -4.85
CA SER A 463 17.50 3.08 -4.95
C SER A 463 16.72 4.37 -4.70
N ILE A 464 15.94 4.82 -5.67
CA ILE A 464 15.21 6.09 -5.59
C ILE A 464 14.03 5.92 -4.64
N GLY A 465 14.03 6.70 -3.55
CA GLY A 465 12.90 6.88 -2.66
C GLY A 465 12.05 8.07 -3.13
N SER A 466 11.22 7.86 -4.15
CA SER A 466 10.56 8.94 -4.89
C SER A 466 9.61 9.78 -4.01
N ASN A 467 9.04 9.22 -2.95
CA ASN A 467 8.18 9.98 -2.03
C ASN A 467 8.96 11.09 -1.30
N ASP A 468 10.05 10.74 -0.61
CA ASP A 468 10.89 11.72 0.10
C ASP A 468 11.61 12.64 -0.90
N LEU A 469 12.06 12.12 -2.05
CA LEU A 469 12.66 12.95 -3.10
C LEU A 469 11.68 13.99 -3.62
N THR A 470 10.42 13.63 -3.83
CA THR A 470 9.36 14.57 -4.26
C THR A 470 9.12 15.62 -3.18
N GLN A 471 8.90 15.18 -1.94
CA GLN A 471 8.70 16.07 -0.82
C GLN A 471 9.80 17.14 -0.72
N LEU A 472 11.06 16.73 -0.76
CA LEU A 472 12.20 17.61 -0.54
C LEU A 472 12.57 18.46 -1.76
N THR A 473 12.35 17.94 -2.97
CA THR A 473 12.59 18.68 -4.21
C THR A 473 11.52 19.74 -4.42
N MET A 474 10.26 19.41 -4.16
CA MET A 474 9.13 20.34 -4.33
C MET A 474 8.91 21.23 -3.10
N GLY A 475 9.58 20.96 -1.96
CA GLY A 475 9.32 21.67 -0.71
C GLY A 475 7.87 21.48 -0.22
N ALA A 476 7.25 20.33 -0.50
CA ALA A 476 5.86 20.05 -0.20
C ALA A 476 5.78 18.88 0.78
N ASP A 477 5.16 19.09 1.94
CA ASP A 477 4.92 18.02 2.89
C ASP A 477 3.90 17.03 2.32
N ARG A 478 4.27 15.74 2.22
CA ARG A 478 3.41 14.68 1.70
C ARG A 478 2.17 14.42 2.56
N ASP A 479 2.26 14.75 3.85
CA ASP A 479 1.17 14.57 4.81
C ASP A 479 0.27 15.81 4.87
N SER A 480 0.55 16.85 4.05
CA SER A 480 -0.28 18.04 3.93
C SER A 480 -1.45 17.82 2.97
N ASP A 481 -2.65 17.68 3.51
CA ASP A 481 -3.88 17.59 2.71
C ASP A 481 -4.06 18.79 1.75
N VAL A 482 -3.65 19.97 2.17
CA VAL A 482 -3.77 21.20 1.37
C VAL A 482 -2.87 21.13 0.15
N LEU A 483 -1.58 20.83 0.34
CA LEU A 483 -0.61 20.75 -0.77
C LEU A 483 -0.88 19.56 -1.67
N GLY A 484 -1.34 18.44 -1.10
CA GLY A 484 -1.77 17.26 -1.85
C GLY A 484 -2.94 17.57 -2.78
N LYS A 485 -3.99 18.25 -2.28
CA LYS A 485 -5.13 18.69 -3.09
C LYS A 485 -4.76 19.73 -4.16
N MET A 486 -3.74 20.54 -3.94
CA MET A 486 -3.21 21.49 -4.91
C MET A 486 -2.31 20.84 -5.97
N GLY A 487 -2.01 19.54 -5.86
CA GLY A 487 -1.16 18.81 -6.80
C GLY A 487 0.34 19.09 -6.69
N TYR A 488 0.81 19.68 -5.58
CA TYR A 488 2.24 19.93 -5.38
C TYR A 488 3.02 18.65 -5.09
N PHE A 489 2.39 17.67 -4.46
CA PHE A 489 3.01 16.36 -4.22
C PHE A 489 2.62 15.38 -5.34
N ASP A 490 3.38 15.41 -6.43
CA ASP A 490 3.23 14.50 -7.57
C ASP A 490 4.61 14.00 -8.02
N GLU A 491 4.85 12.71 -7.85
CA GLU A 491 6.09 12.04 -8.24
C GLU A 491 6.36 12.14 -9.76
N ARG A 492 5.33 12.42 -10.58
CA ARG A 492 5.43 12.60 -12.04
C ARG A 492 5.86 14.00 -12.45
N ASN A 493 6.05 14.92 -11.50
CA ASN A 493 6.48 16.28 -11.79
C ASN A 493 7.79 16.29 -12.58
N GLU A 494 7.92 17.23 -13.51
CA GLU A 494 9.10 17.33 -14.38
C GLU A 494 10.41 17.55 -13.62
N ALA A 495 10.37 18.27 -12.48
CA ALA A 495 11.55 18.43 -11.62
C ALA A 495 12.04 17.09 -11.07
N ILE A 496 11.10 16.20 -10.69
CA ILE A 496 11.43 14.87 -10.19
C ILE A 496 12.00 14.00 -11.30
N LYS A 497 11.39 14.01 -12.49
CA LYS A 497 11.89 13.29 -13.66
C LYS A 497 13.31 13.72 -14.02
N ARG A 498 13.59 15.03 -13.98
CA ARG A 498 14.94 15.55 -14.21
C ARG A 498 15.94 15.11 -13.13
N ALA A 499 15.56 15.15 -11.88
CA ALA A 499 16.39 14.66 -10.78
C ALA A 499 16.75 13.17 -10.98
N ILE A 500 15.77 12.34 -11.33
CA ILE A 500 15.96 10.91 -11.64
C ILE A 500 16.91 10.74 -12.82
N GLN A 501 16.72 11.49 -13.90
CA GLN A 501 17.57 11.40 -15.10
C GLN A 501 19.03 11.78 -14.79
N ILE A 502 19.26 12.82 -13.99
CA ILE A 502 20.60 13.24 -13.53
C ILE A 502 21.23 12.10 -12.75
N LEU A 503 20.53 11.54 -11.74
CA LEU A 503 21.04 10.45 -10.93
C LEU A 503 21.46 9.25 -11.78
N ILE A 504 20.56 8.77 -12.66
CA ILE A 504 20.85 7.62 -13.54
C ILE A 504 22.10 7.91 -14.38
N THR A 505 22.18 9.09 -15.00
CA THR A 505 23.30 9.45 -15.87
C THR A 505 24.63 9.49 -15.11
N GLU A 506 24.67 10.13 -13.95
CA GLU A 506 25.92 10.27 -13.17
C GLU A 506 26.35 8.94 -12.51
N ALA A 507 25.38 8.15 -12.01
CA ALA A 507 25.65 6.83 -11.46
C ALA A 507 26.21 5.86 -12.52
N HIS A 508 25.63 5.85 -13.72
CA HIS A 508 26.09 5.00 -14.83
C HIS A 508 27.49 5.37 -15.33
N LYS A 509 27.85 6.67 -15.34
CA LYS A 509 29.24 7.09 -15.63
C LYS A 509 30.27 6.47 -14.68
N LYS A 510 29.85 6.17 -13.46
CA LYS A 510 30.64 5.52 -12.42
C LYS A 510 30.44 3.99 -12.36
N GLY A 511 29.68 3.40 -13.30
CA GLY A 511 29.38 1.97 -13.34
C GLY A 511 28.51 1.50 -12.16
N ARG A 512 27.65 2.38 -11.62
CA ARG A 512 26.73 2.06 -10.53
C ARG A 512 25.32 1.87 -11.06
N THR A 513 24.58 0.93 -10.45
CA THR A 513 23.20 0.65 -10.82
C THR A 513 22.25 1.60 -10.12
N VAL A 514 21.12 1.89 -10.78
CA VAL A 514 20.03 2.69 -10.21
C VAL A 514 18.73 1.91 -10.24
N SER A 515 18.07 1.84 -9.09
CA SER A 515 16.75 1.26 -8.88
C SER A 515 15.78 2.34 -8.41
N ILE A 516 14.50 2.00 -8.39
CA ILE A 516 13.46 2.77 -7.71
C ILE A 516 12.62 1.85 -6.84
N CYS A 517 12.19 2.32 -5.67
CA CYS A 517 11.32 1.57 -4.75
C CYS A 517 10.13 2.39 -4.24
N GLY A 518 9.92 3.58 -4.79
CA GLY A 518 8.72 4.40 -4.52
C GLY A 518 7.45 3.80 -5.13
N GLN A 519 6.32 4.46 -4.89
CA GLN A 519 5.01 3.95 -5.31
C GLN A 519 4.65 4.27 -6.76
N ALA A 520 5.20 5.33 -7.33
CA ALA A 520 4.82 5.82 -8.65
C ALA A 520 4.84 4.75 -9.76
N PRO A 521 5.86 3.85 -9.86
CA PRO A 521 5.85 2.81 -10.90
C PRO A 521 4.71 1.79 -10.75
N SER A 522 4.25 1.55 -9.51
CA SER A 522 3.12 0.67 -9.22
C SER A 522 1.76 1.30 -9.55
N VAL A 523 1.70 2.64 -9.63
CA VAL A 523 0.46 3.39 -9.79
C VAL A 523 0.32 3.98 -11.20
N TYR A 524 1.44 4.41 -11.79
CA TYR A 524 1.45 5.15 -13.06
C TYR A 524 2.26 4.42 -14.14
N PRO A 525 1.60 3.74 -15.09
CA PRO A 525 2.30 3.05 -16.20
C PRO A 525 3.19 3.98 -17.02
N GLU A 526 2.77 5.22 -17.24
CA GLU A 526 3.55 6.24 -17.95
C GLU A 526 4.85 6.62 -17.23
N PHE A 527 4.85 6.54 -15.90
CA PHE A 527 6.05 6.77 -15.11
C PHE A 527 7.03 5.58 -15.22
N THR A 528 6.50 4.38 -15.27
CA THR A 528 7.28 3.16 -15.56
C THR A 528 7.93 3.24 -16.95
N GLU A 529 7.18 3.66 -17.99
CA GLU A 529 7.74 3.88 -19.34
C GLU A 529 8.85 4.95 -19.33
N PHE A 530 8.64 6.05 -18.59
CA PHE A 530 9.68 7.07 -18.42
C PHE A 530 10.95 6.50 -17.81
N LEU A 531 10.85 5.71 -16.74
CA LEU A 531 12.00 5.10 -16.06
C LEU A 531 12.79 4.18 -17.01
N VAL A 532 12.10 3.33 -17.75
CA VAL A 532 12.74 2.46 -18.76
C VAL A 532 13.45 3.29 -19.83
N LYS A 533 12.82 4.36 -20.34
CA LYS A 533 13.43 5.29 -21.29
C LYS A 533 14.64 6.03 -20.72
N ALA A 534 14.61 6.35 -19.42
CA ALA A 534 15.71 6.97 -18.71
C ALA A 534 16.90 6.03 -18.50
N GLY A 535 16.71 4.72 -18.73
CA GLY A 535 17.75 3.69 -18.60
C GLY A 535 17.89 3.13 -17.18
N ILE A 536 16.82 3.08 -16.40
CA ILE A 536 16.86 2.49 -15.05
C ILE A 536 17.21 1.00 -15.09
N ASP A 537 18.04 0.52 -14.16
CA ASP A 537 18.49 -0.89 -14.14
C ASP A 537 17.42 -1.81 -13.52
N SER A 538 16.63 -1.29 -12.57
CA SER A 538 15.61 -2.10 -11.92
C SER A 538 14.48 -1.27 -11.32
N ILE A 539 13.30 -1.89 -11.20
CA ILE A 539 12.10 -1.29 -10.63
C ILE A 539 11.56 -2.22 -9.54
N SER A 540 11.41 -1.72 -8.32
CA SER A 540 10.83 -2.46 -7.22
C SER A 540 9.37 -2.04 -7.03
N LEU A 541 8.47 -3.02 -7.09
CA LEU A 541 7.02 -2.84 -7.16
C LEU A 541 6.32 -3.35 -5.90
N ASN A 542 5.12 -2.87 -5.67
CA ASN A 542 4.23 -3.52 -4.74
C ASN A 542 3.83 -4.92 -5.25
N PRO A 543 3.68 -5.92 -4.38
CA PRO A 543 3.44 -7.32 -4.80
C PRO A 543 2.23 -7.51 -5.71
N ASP A 544 1.16 -6.76 -5.47
CA ASP A 544 -0.10 -6.80 -6.20
C ASP A 544 0.00 -6.25 -7.62
N THR A 545 0.97 -5.37 -7.90
CA THR A 545 1.14 -4.72 -9.22
C THR A 545 2.22 -5.36 -10.10
N VAL A 546 2.97 -6.35 -9.58
CA VAL A 546 4.07 -6.99 -10.32
C VAL A 546 3.64 -7.55 -11.66
N MET A 547 2.54 -8.30 -11.68
CA MET A 547 2.07 -8.98 -12.90
C MET A 547 1.56 -8.01 -13.97
N ASP A 548 1.02 -6.88 -13.57
CA ASP A 548 0.48 -5.87 -14.47
C ASP A 548 1.59 -4.94 -15.00
N THR A 549 2.63 -4.70 -14.21
CA THR A 549 3.71 -3.78 -14.59
C THR A 549 4.77 -4.43 -15.48
N ILE A 550 5.05 -5.73 -15.35
CA ILE A 550 6.03 -6.43 -16.21
C ILE A 550 5.71 -6.26 -17.71
N PRO A 551 4.46 -6.42 -18.20
CA PRO A 551 4.11 -6.17 -19.59
C PRO A 551 4.35 -4.72 -20.04
N VAL A 552 4.16 -3.73 -19.15
CA VAL A 552 4.42 -2.31 -19.43
C VAL A 552 5.92 -2.10 -19.67
N ILE A 553 6.76 -2.65 -18.79
CA ILE A 553 8.23 -2.60 -18.94
C ILE A 553 8.66 -3.22 -20.28
N ALA A 554 8.19 -4.45 -20.55
CA ALA A 554 8.53 -5.16 -21.79
C ALA A 554 8.10 -4.38 -23.04
N SER A 555 6.90 -3.79 -23.03
CA SER A 555 6.40 -2.96 -24.12
C SER A 555 7.25 -1.69 -24.33
N ALA A 556 7.67 -1.03 -23.24
CA ALA A 556 8.54 0.14 -23.31
C ALA A 556 9.92 -0.22 -23.88
N GLU A 557 10.52 -1.33 -23.45
CA GLU A 557 11.80 -1.84 -23.98
C GLU A 557 11.70 -2.17 -25.48
N GLN A 558 10.64 -2.85 -25.90
CA GLN A 558 10.42 -3.17 -27.31
C GLN A 558 10.29 -1.90 -28.17
N ARG A 559 9.59 -0.87 -27.68
CA ARG A 559 9.50 0.42 -28.38
C ARG A 559 10.86 1.07 -28.55
N LEU A 560 11.70 1.08 -27.51
CA LEU A 560 13.06 1.62 -27.58
C LEU A 560 13.92 0.88 -28.60
N LEU A 561 13.84 -0.46 -28.64
CA LEU A 561 14.56 -1.28 -29.64
C LEU A 561 14.10 -0.96 -31.08
N LEU A 562 12.79 -0.81 -31.29
CA LEU A 562 12.24 -0.43 -32.60
C LEU A 562 12.67 0.97 -33.03
N GLU A 563 12.69 1.94 -32.10
CA GLU A 563 13.17 3.31 -32.37
C GLU A 563 14.67 3.31 -32.72
N ALA A 564 15.48 2.56 -31.96
CA ALA A 564 16.91 2.41 -32.25
C ALA A 564 17.14 1.77 -33.65
N ALA A 565 16.40 0.70 -33.97
CA ALA A 565 16.48 0.03 -35.26
C ALA A 565 16.07 0.94 -36.46
N ARG A 566 15.12 1.85 -36.23
CA ARG A 566 14.73 2.84 -37.26
C ARG A 566 15.85 3.88 -37.50
N LYS A 567 16.43 4.41 -36.42
CA LYS A 567 17.55 5.37 -36.51
C LYS A 567 18.81 4.81 -37.17
N LEU A 568 19.03 3.49 -37.07
CA LEU A 568 20.16 2.83 -37.74
C LEU A 568 19.94 2.64 -39.27
N LYS A 569 18.72 2.83 -39.75
CA LYS A 569 18.37 2.73 -41.18
C LYS A 569 18.36 4.10 -41.90
N GLU A 570 18.35 5.17 -41.13
CA GLU A 570 18.57 6.56 -41.58
C GLU A 570 20.07 6.91 -41.62
#